data_32957b185d6cdf00bec2eb49dbdea37e
#
_entry.id   32957b185d6cdf00bec2eb49dbdea37e
#
_cell.length_a   1.000
_cell.length_b   1.000
_cell.length_c   1.000
_cell.angle_alpha   90.00
_cell.angle_beta   90.00
_cell.angle_gamma   90.00
#
_symmetry.space_group_name_H-M   'P 1'
#
loop_
_entity.id
_entity.type
_entity.pdbx_description
1 polymer ?
#
loop_
_entity_poly.entity_id
_entity_poly.type
_entity_poly.pdbx_seq_one_letter_code
_entity_poly.pdbx_strand_id
1 'polypeptide(L)'
;IEFSEEGHDDHDEEGHDDHDEEGHDDHDEEGHDDHDEEGHDDHEGHDHGSEDPHFWFDPSRVAMAAELIQDKLIEVDPGNETEYKTSGDAYVQELNELDIKVKELIETIPSDNRKLITTHESLGYLEAKYGVEVLTTIIPSLTTADEISPAQLVDVLDVIEDNEIKVIFIESEAPSVYADTIASEANIKTVTGLWVETLRE
;
A
#
# COMPACT_ATOMS: atom_id res chain seq x y z
N ILE A 1 -1.10 -20.55 -33.24
CA ILE A 1 0.35 -20.50 -33.00
C ILE A 1 0.63 -21.63 -32.02
N GLU A 2 1.21 -22.70 -32.59
CA GLU A 2 1.60 -23.93 -31.90
C GLU A 2 2.88 -23.67 -31.09
N PHE A 3 2.90 -24.17 -29.87
CA PHE A 3 4.14 -24.36 -29.11
C PHE A 3 4.56 -25.81 -29.16
N SER A 4 5.74 -26.04 -29.71
CA SER A 4 6.39 -27.35 -29.73
C SER A 4 7.26 -27.51 -28.50
N GLU A 5 7.05 -28.62 -27.76
CA GLU A 5 7.94 -29.20 -26.76
C GLU A 5 9.12 -29.88 -27.46
N GLU A 6 10.30 -29.82 -26.80
CA GLU A 6 11.42 -30.80 -26.80
C GLU A 6 12.51 -30.16 -25.94
N GLY A 7 13.24 -30.79 -25.04
CA GLY A 7 13.40 -32.16 -24.59
C GLY A 7 14.66 -32.18 -23.70
N HIS A 8 14.69 -33.13 -22.83
CA HIS A 8 15.71 -33.61 -21.89
C HIS A 8 17.19 -33.26 -22.14
N ASP A 9 17.94 -33.10 -21.00
CA ASP A 9 19.06 -34.02 -20.72
C ASP A 9 19.53 -33.92 -19.25
N ASP A 10 19.61 -35.11 -18.66
CA ASP A 10 20.18 -35.45 -17.36
C ASP A 10 21.70 -35.29 -17.35
N HIS A 11 22.27 -34.86 -16.24
CA HIS A 11 23.64 -35.27 -15.86
C HIS A 11 23.79 -35.40 -14.35
N ASP A 12 24.18 -36.65 -14.02
CA ASP A 12 24.54 -37.24 -12.75
C ASP A 12 25.80 -36.66 -12.11
N GLU A 13 25.77 -36.61 -10.79
CA GLU A 13 26.65 -37.14 -9.76
C GLU A 13 28.16 -36.86 -9.73
N GLU A 14 28.61 -36.86 -8.47
CA GLU A 14 29.92 -37.07 -7.82
C GLU A 14 30.58 -35.79 -7.32
N GLY A 15 30.97 -35.55 -6.07
CA GLY A 15 31.26 -36.41 -4.93
C GLY A 15 32.54 -35.87 -4.29
N HIS A 16 32.64 -35.93 -2.91
CA HIS A 16 33.87 -35.80 -2.10
C HIS A 16 34.42 -34.35 -1.90
N ASP A 17 34.98 -33.97 -0.76
CA ASP A 17 35.59 -34.64 0.41
C ASP A 17 35.64 -33.72 1.63
N ASP A 18 35.69 -34.34 2.77
CA ASP A 18 35.97 -33.86 4.12
C ASP A 18 37.26 -33.02 4.23
N HIS A 19 37.26 -32.00 5.07
CA HIS A 19 38.43 -31.60 5.81
C HIS A 19 38.07 -31.16 7.24
N ASP A 20 38.70 -31.88 8.14
CA ASP A 20 38.75 -31.79 9.59
C ASP A 20 39.41 -30.49 10.08
N GLU A 21 38.93 -30.07 11.25
CA GLU A 21 39.54 -29.65 12.50
C GLU A 21 40.83 -28.77 12.46
N GLU A 22 40.80 -27.81 13.34
CA GLU A 22 41.66 -27.32 14.42
C GLU A 22 41.41 -25.81 14.61
N GLY A 23 40.89 -25.26 15.67
CA GLY A 23 41.34 -25.18 17.02
C GLY A 23 42.37 -24.05 17.24
N HIS A 24 42.02 -23.01 17.99
CA HIS A 24 42.85 -22.18 18.89
C HIS A 24 42.04 -20.93 19.32
N ASP A 25 41.77 -20.91 20.61
CA ASP A 25 42.37 -20.22 21.74
C ASP A 25 42.04 -18.73 21.90
N ASP A 26 41.34 -18.51 22.98
CA ASP A 26 41.37 -17.44 23.98
C ASP A 26 41.97 -16.08 23.61
N HIS A 27 41.16 -15.06 23.70
CA HIS A 27 41.62 -13.77 24.19
C HIS A 27 40.58 -13.11 25.10
N ASP A 28 41.12 -12.80 26.29
CA ASP A 28 40.53 -12.17 27.44
C ASP A 28 39.89 -10.80 27.18
N GLU A 29 38.88 -10.58 28.01
CA GLU A 29 38.34 -9.37 28.58
C GLU A 29 39.12 -8.06 28.35
N GLU A 30 38.44 -7.04 27.92
CA GLU A 30 38.43 -5.73 28.58
C GLU A 30 37.15 -4.96 28.19
N GLY A 31 36.41 -4.50 29.24
CA GLY A 31 35.20 -3.74 29.10
C GLY A 31 35.47 -2.30 28.66
N HIS A 32 34.50 -1.75 27.97
CA HIS A 32 34.30 -0.30 27.91
C HIS A 32 32.82 0.03 28.05
N ASP A 33 32.62 0.88 29.02
CA ASP A 33 31.39 1.51 29.46
C ASP A 33 30.77 2.41 28.38
N ASP A 34 29.47 2.61 28.54
CA ASP A 34 28.71 3.79 28.16
C ASP A 34 28.60 4.14 26.67
N HIS A 35 27.53 3.70 26.06
CA HIS A 35 26.90 4.49 24.99
C HIS A 35 25.43 4.72 25.28
N ASP A 36 25.14 6.00 25.43
CA ASP A 36 23.86 6.63 25.61
C ASP A 36 22.80 6.06 24.67
N GLU A 37 21.65 5.73 25.26
CA GLU A 37 20.42 5.46 24.58
C GLU A 37 19.94 6.75 23.87
N GLU A 38 20.29 6.89 22.59
CA GLU A 38 19.51 7.74 21.70
C GLU A 38 18.59 6.82 20.89
N GLY A 39 17.31 6.85 21.28
CA GLY A 39 16.25 6.19 20.56
C GLY A 39 16.15 6.78 19.16
N HIS A 40 16.63 6.05 18.17
CA HIS A 40 16.27 6.28 16.79
C HIS A 40 14.99 5.52 16.54
N ASP A 41 13.88 6.24 16.64
CA ASP A 41 12.64 5.88 15.97
C ASP A 41 12.86 6.05 14.45
N ASP A 42 13.72 5.21 13.89
CA ASP A 42 13.76 5.01 12.44
C ASP A 42 12.55 4.15 12.08
N HIS A 43 11.41 4.81 11.87
CA HIS A 43 10.42 4.30 10.97
C HIS A 43 11.08 4.22 9.59
N GLU A 44 11.78 3.12 9.34
CA GLU A 44 12.20 2.74 8.00
C GLU A 44 10.94 2.62 7.17
N GLY A 45 10.62 3.71 6.45
CA GLY A 45 9.62 3.67 5.40
C GLY A 45 10.03 2.54 4.47
N HIS A 46 9.18 1.55 4.36
CA HIS A 46 9.39 0.42 3.45
C HIS A 46 9.55 0.99 2.05
N ASP A 47 10.80 0.98 1.57
CA ASP A 47 11.14 1.33 0.18
C ASP A 47 10.57 0.23 -0.73
N HIS A 48 9.30 0.36 -1.04
CA HIS A 48 8.66 -0.45 -2.06
C HIS A 48 9.17 0.04 -3.40
N GLY A 49 10.18 -0.64 -3.94
CA GLY A 49 10.82 -0.33 -5.22
C GLY A 49 9.92 -0.47 -6.46
N SER A 50 8.62 -0.40 -6.28
CA SER A 50 7.60 -0.22 -7.31
C SER A 50 6.88 1.11 -7.08
N GLU A 51 6.60 1.84 -8.13
CA GLU A 51 5.79 3.04 -8.07
C GLU A 51 4.37 2.67 -7.61
N ASP A 52 3.84 3.39 -6.62
CA ASP A 52 2.46 3.20 -6.15
C ASP A 52 1.47 3.52 -7.29
N PRO A 53 0.68 2.55 -7.75
CA PRO A 53 -0.25 2.77 -8.84
C PRO A 53 -1.51 3.53 -8.45
N HIS A 54 -1.82 3.69 -7.16
CA HIS A 54 -3.11 4.15 -6.63
C HIS A 54 -3.30 5.68 -6.69
N PHE A 55 -2.78 6.32 -7.74
CA PHE A 55 -2.82 7.79 -7.91
C PHE A 55 -4.25 8.36 -7.98
N TRP A 56 -5.25 7.53 -8.25
CA TRP A 56 -6.66 7.97 -8.32
C TRP A 56 -7.25 8.43 -6.98
N PHE A 57 -6.58 8.17 -5.87
CA PHE A 57 -6.94 8.74 -4.58
C PHE A 57 -6.51 10.22 -4.41
N ASP A 58 -5.87 10.79 -5.41
CA ASP A 58 -5.65 12.23 -5.57
C ASP A 58 -6.36 12.73 -6.84
N PRO A 59 -7.57 13.32 -6.75
CA PRO A 59 -8.32 13.80 -7.92
C PRO A 59 -7.52 14.77 -8.81
N SER A 60 -6.58 15.55 -8.26
CA SER A 60 -5.73 16.42 -9.06
C SER A 60 -4.77 15.65 -9.97
N ARG A 61 -4.30 14.48 -9.57
CA ARG A 61 -3.50 13.58 -10.42
C ARG A 61 -4.33 12.93 -11.51
N VAL A 62 -5.59 12.58 -11.18
CA VAL A 62 -6.55 12.08 -12.18
C VAL A 62 -6.86 13.16 -13.21
N ALA A 63 -7.00 14.42 -12.79
CA ALA A 63 -7.17 15.56 -13.71
C ALA A 63 -5.98 15.70 -14.68
N MET A 64 -4.75 15.63 -14.18
CA MET A 64 -3.55 15.64 -15.03
C MET A 64 -3.52 14.48 -16.02
N ALA A 65 -3.92 13.28 -15.59
CA ALA A 65 -4.01 12.11 -16.48
C ALA A 65 -5.10 12.31 -17.55
N ALA A 66 -6.24 12.91 -17.19
CA ALA A 66 -7.31 13.22 -18.12
C ALA A 66 -6.87 14.23 -19.19
N GLU A 67 -6.11 15.27 -18.81
CA GLU A 67 -5.52 16.24 -19.74
C GLU A 67 -4.56 15.57 -20.74
N LEU A 68 -3.68 14.68 -20.25
CA LEU A 68 -2.75 13.93 -21.11
C LEU A 68 -3.49 13.00 -22.11
N ILE A 69 -4.58 12.38 -21.65
CA ILE A 69 -5.42 11.54 -22.51
C ILE A 69 -6.13 12.42 -23.57
N GLN A 70 -6.68 13.56 -23.17
CA GLN A 70 -7.32 14.53 -24.07
C GLN A 70 -6.35 14.98 -25.17
N ASP A 71 -5.14 15.39 -24.78
CA ASP A 71 -4.12 15.84 -25.75
C ASP A 71 -3.75 14.73 -26.72
N LYS A 72 -3.63 13.50 -26.21
CA LYS A 72 -3.33 12.34 -27.08
C LYS A 72 -4.47 12.00 -28.03
N LEU A 73 -5.72 12.11 -27.61
CA LEU A 73 -6.88 11.91 -28.46
C LEU A 73 -6.92 12.95 -29.59
N ILE A 74 -6.64 14.22 -29.26
CA ILE A 74 -6.56 15.30 -30.26
C ILE A 74 -5.45 15.05 -31.28
N GLU A 75 -4.29 14.57 -30.82
CA GLU A 75 -3.15 14.24 -31.70
C GLU A 75 -3.51 13.14 -32.71
N VAL A 76 -4.18 12.07 -32.25
CA VAL A 76 -4.47 10.90 -33.09
C VAL A 76 -5.74 11.07 -33.94
N ASP A 77 -6.66 11.92 -33.50
CA ASP A 77 -7.94 12.20 -34.18
C ASP A 77 -8.29 13.70 -34.13
N PRO A 78 -7.56 14.55 -34.87
CA PRO A 78 -7.76 15.99 -34.86
C PRO A 78 -9.12 16.44 -35.44
N GLY A 79 -9.83 15.54 -36.13
CA GLY A 79 -11.17 15.83 -36.65
C GLY A 79 -12.23 16.06 -35.58
N ASN A 80 -12.01 15.49 -34.39
CA ASN A 80 -12.89 15.56 -33.23
C ASN A 80 -12.31 16.42 -32.06
N GLU A 81 -11.32 17.27 -32.35
CA GLU A 81 -10.65 18.11 -31.34
C GLU A 81 -11.62 18.87 -30.44
N THR A 82 -12.67 19.50 -31.03
CA THR A 82 -13.63 20.30 -30.26
C THR A 82 -14.40 19.45 -29.23
N GLU A 83 -14.76 18.24 -29.60
CA GLU A 83 -15.49 17.30 -28.73
C GLU A 83 -14.60 16.79 -27.59
N TYR A 84 -13.36 16.42 -27.92
CA TYR A 84 -12.38 16.01 -26.89
C TYR A 84 -12.09 17.12 -25.89
N LYS A 85 -11.87 18.35 -26.35
CA LYS A 85 -11.69 19.50 -25.46
C LYS A 85 -12.91 19.77 -24.58
N THR A 86 -14.10 19.77 -25.17
CA THR A 86 -15.32 20.04 -24.40
C THR A 86 -15.55 19.00 -23.31
N SER A 87 -15.39 17.72 -23.63
CA SER A 87 -15.61 16.63 -22.67
C SER A 87 -14.50 16.56 -21.64
N GLY A 88 -13.24 16.69 -22.06
CA GLY A 88 -12.08 16.64 -21.17
C GLY A 88 -12.04 17.81 -20.21
N ASP A 89 -12.24 19.05 -20.68
CA ASP A 89 -12.28 20.23 -19.82
C ASP A 89 -13.40 20.14 -18.77
N ALA A 90 -14.57 19.61 -19.16
CA ALA A 90 -15.67 19.40 -18.22
C ALA A 90 -15.30 18.36 -17.15
N TYR A 91 -14.67 17.25 -17.54
CA TYR A 91 -14.25 16.22 -16.60
C TYR A 91 -13.14 16.70 -15.65
N VAL A 92 -12.15 17.43 -16.16
CA VAL A 92 -11.11 18.08 -15.36
C VAL A 92 -11.71 19.04 -14.34
N GLN A 93 -12.73 19.81 -14.73
CA GLN A 93 -13.44 20.68 -13.81
C GLN A 93 -14.12 19.87 -12.68
N GLU A 94 -14.84 18.79 -13.01
CA GLU A 94 -15.49 17.93 -12.02
C GLU A 94 -14.48 17.32 -11.04
N LEU A 95 -13.30 16.91 -11.51
CA LEU A 95 -12.23 16.38 -10.67
C LEU A 95 -11.66 17.45 -9.72
N ASN A 96 -11.49 18.68 -10.19
CA ASN A 96 -11.04 19.79 -9.34
C ASN A 96 -12.09 20.14 -8.26
N GLU A 97 -13.37 20.10 -8.60
CA GLU A 97 -14.46 20.28 -7.64
C GLU A 97 -14.51 19.14 -6.61
N LEU A 98 -14.24 17.90 -7.06
CA LEU A 98 -14.12 16.74 -6.17
C LEU A 98 -12.95 16.89 -5.19
N ASP A 99 -11.78 17.35 -5.66
CA ASP A 99 -10.59 17.59 -4.81
C ASP A 99 -10.93 18.55 -3.65
N ILE A 100 -11.58 19.66 -3.96
CA ILE A 100 -12.02 20.63 -2.95
C ILE A 100 -12.99 19.98 -1.96
N LYS A 101 -13.97 19.25 -2.47
CA LYS A 101 -14.99 18.61 -1.64
C LYS A 101 -14.39 17.55 -0.71
N VAL A 102 -13.46 16.71 -1.19
CA VAL A 102 -12.78 15.70 -0.37
C VAL A 102 -12.00 16.39 0.74
N LYS A 103 -11.25 17.44 0.41
CA LYS A 103 -10.51 18.23 1.39
C LYS A 103 -11.43 18.78 2.48
N GLU A 104 -12.52 19.44 2.10
CA GLU A 104 -13.50 20.01 3.03
C GLU A 104 -14.09 18.91 3.95
N LEU A 105 -14.41 17.74 3.41
CA LEU A 105 -14.95 16.64 4.21
C LEU A 105 -13.93 16.10 5.22
N ILE A 106 -12.69 15.90 4.80
CA ILE A 106 -11.62 15.42 5.69
C ILE A 106 -11.31 16.47 6.77
N GLU A 107 -11.32 17.75 6.44
CA GLU A 107 -11.11 18.84 7.39
C GLU A 107 -12.19 18.91 8.48
N THR A 108 -13.36 18.32 8.28
CA THR A 108 -14.38 18.18 9.34
C THR A 108 -13.97 17.20 10.44
N ILE A 109 -13.03 16.31 10.17
CA ILE A 109 -12.50 15.35 11.15
C ILE A 109 -11.35 16.02 11.90
N PRO A 110 -11.35 16.04 13.24
CA PRO A 110 -10.21 16.52 14.02
C PRO A 110 -8.90 15.82 13.60
N SER A 111 -7.79 16.53 13.54
CA SER A 111 -6.50 15.99 13.08
C SER A 111 -6.10 14.70 13.78
N ASP A 112 -6.25 14.64 15.09
CA ASP A 112 -5.88 13.49 15.91
C ASP A 112 -6.74 12.24 15.63
N ASN A 113 -7.86 12.41 14.92
CA ASN A 113 -8.79 11.34 14.54
C ASN A 113 -8.71 10.98 13.05
N ARG A 114 -7.81 11.60 12.27
CA ARG A 114 -7.60 11.28 10.85
C ARG A 114 -6.68 10.09 10.69
N LYS A 115 -6.95 9.02 11.42
CA LYS A 115 -6.16 7.79 11.45
C LYS A 115 -6.95 6.65 10.84
N LEU A 116 -6.31 5.88 9.97
CA LEU A 116 -6.92 4.77 9.25
C LEU A 116 -6.10 3.48 9.43
N ILE A 117 -6.81 2.36 9.40
CA ILE A 117 -6.27 1.05 9.10
C ILE A 117 -7.05 0.54 7.89
N THR A 118 -6.37 0.17 6.84
CA THR A 118 -6.93 -0.25 5.55
C THR A 118 -6.58 -1.70 5.24
N THR A 119 -7.14 -2.25 4.18
CA THR A 119 -6.86 -3.64 3.82
C THR A 119 -5.46 -3.80 3.27
N HIS A 120 -5.06 -2.98 2.29
CA HIS A 120 -3.72 -3.01 1.71
C HIS A 120 -3.18 -1.59 1.50
N GLU A 121 -1.94 -1.46 1.02
CA GLU A 121 -1.25 -0.18 0.84
C GLU A 121 -1.73 0.55 -0.41
N SER A 122 -2.91 1.16 -0.35
CA SER A 122 -3.53 1.85 -1.49
C SER A 122 -3.77 3.34 -1.29
N LEU A 123 -3.67 3.85 -0.08
CA LEU A 123 -4.10 5.21 0.24
C LEU A 123 -2.96 6.23 0.40
N GLY A 124 -1.73 5.91 -0.04
CA GLY A 124 -0.57 6.80 0.09
C GLY A 124 -0.77 8.18 -0.53
N TYR A 125 -1.44 8.27 -1.68
CA TYR A 125 -1.76 9.57 -2.31
C TYR A 125 -2.81 10.37 -1.52
N LEU A 126 -3.81 9.69 -0.93
CA LEU A 126 -4.81 10.34 -0.08
C LEU A 126 -4.17 10.87 1.20
N GLU A 127 -3.30 10.10 1.81
CA GLU A 127 -2.52 10.48 2.99
C GLU A 127 -1.68 11.73 2.73
N ALA A 128 -0.85 11.70 1.67
CA ALA A 128 0.01 12.82 1.29
C ALA A 128 -0.77 14.07 0.93
N LYS A 129 -1.94 13.93 0.32
CA LYS A 129 -2.74 15.05 -0.18
C LYS A 129 -3.55 15.73 0.91
N TYR A 130 -4.21 14.96 1.77
CA TYR A 130 -5.25 15.47 2.67
C TYR A 130 -4.89 15.37 4.17
N GLY A 131 -3.71 14.85 4.50
CA GLY A 131 -3.27 14.74 5.89
C GLY A 131 -4.10 13.74 6.71
N VAL A 132 -4.45 12.64 6.07
CA VAL A 132 -4.92 11.42 6.73
C VAL A 132 -3.70 10.58 7.06
N GLU A 133 -3.66 9.90 8.18
CA GLU A 133 -2.56 9.04 8.59
C GLU A 133 -2.99 7.57 8.45
N VAL A 134 -2.32 6.81 7.59
CA VAL A 134 -2.49 5.36 7.49
C VAL A 134 -1.51 4.70 8.44
N LEU A 135 -2.00 4.28 9.61
CA LEU A 135 -1.17 3.73 10.69
C LEU A 135 -0.55 2.38 10.32
N THR A 136 -1.32 1.54 9.65
CA THR A 136 -0.90 0.24 9.15
C THR A 136 -1.95 -0.30 8.18
N THR A 137 -1.61 -1.38 7.51
CA THR A 137 -2.51 -2.15 6.65
C THR A 137 -2.66 -3.57 7.15
N ILE A 138 -3.78 -4.21 6.85
CA ILE A 138 -4.00 -5.62 7.19
C ILE A 138 -3.05 -6.50 6.37
N ILE A 139 -2.91 -6.17 5.08
CA ILE A 139 -1.98 -6.83 4.16
C ILE A 139 -0.90 -5.81 3.80
N PRO A 140 0.34 -5.94 4.28
CA PRO A 140 1.42 -4.98 4.01
C PRO A 140 1.99 -5.17 2.60
N SER A 141 1.20 -4.81 1.60
CA SER A 141 1.52 -4.95 0.18
C SER A 141 0.68 -3.98 -0.65
N LEU A 142 1.15 -3.66 -1.86
CA LEU A 142 0.39 -2.90 -2.86
C LEU A 142 -0.69 -3.73 -3.58
N THR A 143 -0.93 -4.95 -3.15
CA THR A 143 -1.94 -5.84 -3.73
C THR A 143 -2.63 -6.67 -2.67
N THR A 144 -3.90 -6.98 -2.88
CA THR A 144 -4.70 -7.88 -2.02
C THR A 144 -4.42 -9.37 -2.25
N ALA A 145 -3.50 -9.70 -3.17
CA ALA A 145 -3.16 -11.09 -3.49
C ALA A 145 -2.28 -11.77 -2.42
N ASP A 146 -1.64 -10.98 -1.55
CA ASP A 146 -0.76 -11.50 -0.51
C ASP A 146 -1.55 -11.97 0.72
N GLU A 147 -0.96 -12.91 1.46
CA GLU A 147 -1.55 -13.45 2.68
C GLU A 147 -0.91 -12.79 3.91
N ILE A 148 -1.72 -12.62 4.97
CA ILE A 148 -1.23 -12.13 6.25
C ILE A 148 -0.69 -13.29 7.10
N SER A 149 0.46 -13.08 7.71
CA SER A 149 1.01 -14.00 8.70
C SER A 149 0.41 -13.79 10.09
N PRO A 150 0.46 -14.81 10.99
CA PRO A 150 0.01 -14.63 12.38
C PRO A 150 0.76 -13.52 13.14
N ALA A 151 2.02 -13.26 12.82
CA ALA A 151 2.79 -12.18 13.43
C ALA A 151 2.24 -10.81 13.01
N GLN A 152 2.02 -10.61 11.71
CA GLN A 152 1.42 -9.37 11.19
C GLN A 152 0.02 -9.11 11.77
N LEU A 153 -0.76 -10.17 12.02
CA LEU A 153 -2.05 -10.02 12.69
C LEU A 153 -1.90 -9.46 14.11
N VAL A 154 -0.90 -9.90 14.87
CA VAL A 154 -0.61 -9.36 16.20
C VAL A 154 -0.17 -7.90 16.09
N ASP A 155 0.71 -7.56 15.17
CA ASP A 155 1.18 -6.19 14.95
C ASP A 155 0.00 -5.23 14.66
N VAL A 156 -0.96 -5.66 13.84
CA VAL A 156 -2.18 -4.86 13.57
C VAL A 156 -3.04 -4.67 14.83
N LEU A 157 -3.17 -5.71 15.67
CA LEU A 157 -3.92 -5.61 16.93
C LEU A 157 -3.25 -4.65 17.92
N ASP A 158 -1.92 -4.66 18.00
CA ASP A 158 -1.15 -3.74 18.84
C ASP A 158 -1.34 -2.28 18.38
N VAL A 159 -1.28 -2.02 17.05
CA VAL A 159 -1.56 -0.68 16.49
C VAL A 159 -2.98 -0.20 16.81
N ILE A 160 -3.97 -1.10 16.76
CA ILE A 160 -5.36 -0.79 17.11
C ILE A 160 -5.47 -0.37 18.58
N GLU A 161 -4.83 -1.10 19.49
CA GLU A 161 -4.87 -0.83 20.93
C GLU A 161 -4.14 0.48 21.24
N ASP A 162 -2.91 0.66 20.79
CA ASP A 162 -2.07 1.82 21.07
C ASP A 162 -2.67 3.13 20.55
N ASN A 163 -3.39 3.09 19.42
CA ASN A 163 -4.01 4.26 18.82
C ASN A 163 -5.51 4.41 19.13
N GLU A 164 -6.05 3.55 19.99
CA GLU A 164 -7.47 3.55 20.36
C GLU A 164 -8.44 3.51 19.15
N ILE A 165 -8.09 2.80 18.09
CA ILE A 165 -8.88 2.68 16.86
C ILE A 165 -10.22 2.01 17.17
N LYS A 166 -11.31 2.57 16.66
CA LYS A 166 -12.68 2.07 16.91
C LYS A 166 -13.32 1.42 15.68
N VAL A 167 -12.71 1.63 14.51
CA VAL A 167 -13.24 1.15 13.22
C VAL A 167 -12.10 0.88 12.25
N ILE A 168 -12.21 -0.20 11.48
CA ILE A 168 -11.38 -0.48 10.32
C ILE A 168 -12.22 -0.48 9.06
N PHE A 169 -11.62 -0.07 7.94
CA PHE A 169 -12.27 0.01 6.64
C PHE A 169 -11.80 -1.15 5.77
N ILE A 170 -12.77 -1.87 5.21
CA ILE A 170 -12.52 -3.07 4.41
C ILE A 170 -12.94 -2.81 2.98
N GLU A 171 -12.04 -3.10 2.08
CA GLU A 171 -12.26 -3.01 0.65
C GLU A 171 -13.27 -4.05 0.18
N SER A 172 -14.04 -3.71 -0.86
CA SER A 172 -15.07 -4.61 -1.39
C SER A 172 -14.47 -5.84 -2.07
N GLU A 173 -13.25 -5.72 -2.55
CA GLU A 173 -12.50 -6.76 -3.28
C GLU A 173 -11.72 -7.70 -2.36
N ALA A 174 -11.48 -7.29 -1.12
CA ALA A 174 -10.64 -8.04 -0.19
C ALA A 174 -11.41 -9.16 0.53
N PRO A 175 -10.72 -10.25 0.87
CA PRO A 175 -11.28 -11.29 1.74
C PRO A 175 -11.62 -10.72 3.12
N SER A 176 -12.88 -10.80 3.54
CA SER A 176 -13.34 -10.27 4.84
C SER A 176 -12.84 -11.07 6.05
N VAL A 177 -12.31 -12.29 5.84
CA VAL A 177 -11.97 -13.22 6.93
C VAL A 177 -10.92 -12.65 7.91
N TYR A 178 -9.92 -11.95 7.41
CA TYR A 178 -8.90 -11.32 8.27
C TYR A 178 -9.48 -10.14 9.05
N ALA A 179 -10.25 -9.33 8.37
CA ALA A 179 -10.90 -8.17 8.97
C ALA A 179 -11.92 -8.56 10.05
N ASP A 180 -12.69 -9.61 9.81
CA ASP A 180 -13.64 -10.15 10.79
C ASP A 180 -12.91 -10.69 12.04
N THR A 181 -11.76 -11.35 11.84
CA THR A 181 -10.92 -11.83 12.95
C THR A 181 -10.37 -10.66 13.77
N ILE A 182 -9.74 -9.66 13.13
CA ILE A 182 -9.20 -8.47 13.79
C ILE A 182 -10.30 -7.73 14.56
N ALA A 183 -11.44 -7.50 13.91
CA ALA A 183 -12.54 -6.79 14.54
C ALA A 183 -13.10 -7.52 15.76
N SER A 184 -13.16 -8.85 15.72
CA SER A 184 -13.61 -9.68 16.84
C SER A 184 -12.60 -9.67 17.99
N GLU A 185 -11.31 -9.84 17.72
CA GLU A 185 -10.26 -9.87 18.75
C GLU A 185 -10.08 -8.49 19.40
N ALA A 186 -10.07 -7.42 18.63
CA ALA A 186 -9.93 -6.05 19.11
C ALA A 186 -11.24 -5.45 19.65
N ASN A 187 -12.38 -6.12 19.48
CA ASN A 187 -13.72 -5.62 19.82
C ASN A 187 -14.04 -4.25 19.19
N ILE A 188 -13.72 -4.09 17.91
CA ILE A 188 -13.97 -2.88 17.11
C ILE A 188 -14.97 -3.15 16.01
N LYS A 189 -15.33 -2.09 15.26
CA LYS A 189 -16.26 -2.19 14.13
C LYS A 189 -15.52 -2.32 12.81
N THR A 190 -16.14 -3.03 11.87
CA THR A 190 -15.75 -3.00 10.46
C THR A 190 -16.73 -2.15 9.66
N VAL A 191 -16.22 -1.41 8.70
CA VAL A 191 -16.99 -0.76 7.64
C VAL A 191 -16.54 -1.37 6.32
N THR A 192 -17.43 -2.12 5.69
CA THR A 192 -17.16 -2.86 4.44
C THR A 192 -17.65 -2.09 3.22
N GLY A 193 -17.18 -2.49 2.04
CA GLY A 193 -17.62 -1.94 0.77
C GLY A 193 -16.91 -0.64 0.38
N LEU A 194 -15.69 -0.44 0.86
CA LEU A 194 -14.81 0.60 0.34
C LEU A 194 -14.35 0.19 -1.07
N TRP A 195 -14.64 1.03 -2.05
CA TRP A 195 -14.26 0.82 -3.44
C TRP A 195 -12.86 1.40 -3.66
N VAL A 196 -11.88 0.54 -3.89
CA VAL A 196 -10.47 0.92 -4.00
C VAL A 196 -9.96 0.70 -5.41
N GLU A 197 -10.13 -0.48 -5.96
CA GLU A 197 -9.59 -0.87 -7.27
C GLU A 197 -10.64 -1.06 -8.36
N THR A 198 -11.91 -1.01 -8.00
CA THR A 198 -13.01 -1.18 -8.95
C THR A 198 -13.96 0.01 -8.94
N LEU A 199 -14.72 0.15 -10.01
CA LEU A 199 -15.78 1.13 -10.12
C LEU A 199 -17.10 0.50 -9.64
N ARG A 200 -17.91 1.31 -8.99
CA ARG A 200 -19.28 0.90 -8.62
C ARG A 200 -20.12 0.81 -9.88
N GLU A 201 -20.82 -0.32 -10.05
CA GLU A 201 -21.83 -0.51 -11.11
C GLU A 201 -23.06 0.38 -10.91
#